data_c22328665a51436381c9976f61a4d5c2
#
_entry.id   c22328665a51436381c9976f61a4d5c2
#
_cell.length_a   1.000
_cell.length_b   1.000
_cell.length_c   1.000
_cell.angle_alpha   90.00
_cell.angle_beta   90.00
_cell.angle_gamma   90.00
#
_symmetry.space_group_name_H-M   'P 1'
#
loop_
_entity.id
_entity.type
_entity.pdbx_description
1 polymer ?
#
loop_
_entity_poly.entity_id
_entity_poly.type
_entity_poly.pdbx_seq_one_letter_code
_entity_poly.pdbx_strand_id
1 'polypeptide(L)'
;MGKITFNRPDEPAMVRLLADERHTAAGIILRLAWKQGLTREEMQRLTWADIAPDEGGIHLPDRTVPLEEETASCLLDRYAFLDGVTPYVVVSDRRRQQMPRESISRLARQALDRAGIASISLMDLRHDFIIRQLEAHDWPYVARISGIAVH
;
A
#
# COMPACT_ATOMS: atom_id res chain seq x y z
N MET A 1 25.61 15.44 -13.77
CA MET A 1 24.19 15.27 -13.92
C MET A 1 23.69 14.14 -13.05
N GLY A 2 22.83 14.44 -12.10
CA GLY A 2 22.35 13.47 -11.14
C GLY A 2 21.38 12.48 -11.77
N LYS A 3 21.66 11.20 -11.63
CA LYS A 3 20.65 10.18 -11.87
C LYS A 3 19.65 10.21 -10.73
N ILE A 4 18.38 10.20 -11.04
CA ILE A 4 17.37 9.96 -10.02
C ILE A 4 17.50 8.47 -9.66
N THR A 5 18.02 8.21 -8.47
CA THR A 5 18.13 6.86 -7.97
C THR A 5 17.02 6.66 -6.94
N PHE A 6 16.20 5.64 -7.17
CA PHE A 6 15.22 5.23 -6.19
C PHE A 6 15.83 4.13 -5.32
N ASN A 7 15.62 4.21 -4.02
CA ASN A 7 15.94 3.12 -3.13
C ASN A 7 14.92 2.01 -3.38
N ARG A 8 15.39 0.87 -3.83
CA ARG A 8 14.52 -0.29 -4.06
C ARG A 8 14.67 -1.28 -2.91
N PRO A 9 13.57 -1.82 -2.40
CA PRO A 9 13.65 -2.83 -1.34
C PRO A 9 14.16 -4.16 -1.88
N ASP A 10 14.76 -4.94 -1.00
CA ASP A 10 15.08 -6.34 -1.29
C ASP A 10 13.77 -7.12 -1.37
N GLU A 11 13.45 -7.67 -2.53
CA GLU A 11 12.17 -8.33 -2.77
C GLU A 11 11.93 -9.52 -1.83
N PRO A 12 12.87 -10.48 -1.67
CA PRO A 12 12.64 -11.58 -0.73
C PRO A 12 12.40 -11.11 0.71
N ALA A 13 13.11 -10.06 1.15
CA ALA A 13 12.92 -9.51 2.49
C ALA A 13 11.52 -8.90 2.65
N MET A 14 11.04 -8.19 1.61
CA MET A 14 9.68 -7.64 1.63
C MET A 14 8.62 -8.72 1.64
N VAL A 15 8.81 -9.79 0.87
CA VAL A 15 7.87 -10.91 0.84
C VAL A 15 7.74 -11.53 2.24
N ARG A 16 8.89 -11.75 2.91
CA ARG A 16 8.89 -12.28 4.29
C ARG A 16 8.21 -11.33 5.26
N LEU A 17 8.50 -10.04 5.15
CA LEU A 17 7.90 -9.02 6.02
C LEU A 17 6.38 -9.00 5.86
N LEU A 18 5.87 -9.01 4.63
CA LEU A 18 4.44 -9.01 4.38
C LEU A 18 3.77 -10.27 4.94
N ALA A 19 4.44 -11.43 4.87
CA ALA A 19 3.93 -12.65 5.44
C ALA A 19 3.87 -12.57 6.98
N ASP A 20 4.93 -12.05 7.61
CA ASP A 20 5.02 -11.91 9.06
C ASP A 20 3.99 -10.90 9.59
N GLU A 21 3.73 -9.84 8.86
CA GLU A 21 2.82 -8.76 9.26
C GLU A 21 1.43 -8.87 8.62
N ARG A 22 1.06 -10.05 8.14
CA ARG A 22 -0.17 -10.26 7.35
C ARG A 22 -1.42 -9.71 8.03
N HIS A 23 -1.51 -9.81 9.35
CA HIS A 23 -2.73 -9.47 10.09
C HIS A 23 -2.65 -8.14 10.83
N THR A 24 -1.56 -7.39 10.69
CA THR A 24 -1.35 -6.14 11.44
C THR A 24 -1.69 -4.92 10.58
N ALA A 25 -1.91 -3.79 11.25
CA ALA A 25 -2.08 -2.50 10.56
C ALA A 25 -0.85 -2.18 9.70
N ALA A 26 0.36 -2.44 10.22
CA ALA A 26 1.60 -2.21 9.48
C ALA A 26 1.63 -3.02 8.19
N GLY A 27 1.21 -4.28 8.23
CA GLY A 27 1.16 -5.13 7.04
C GLY A 27 0.21 -4.60 5.97
N ILE A 28 -0.95 -4.11 6.37
CA ILE A 28 -1.90 -3.50 5.44
C ILE A 28 -1.28 -2.25 4.80
N ILE A 29 -0.64 -1.39 5.58
CA ILE A 29 0.03 -0.18 5.08
C ILE A 29 1.09 -0.54 4.05
N LEU A 30 1.95 -1.50 4.36
CA LEU A 30 3.04 -1.92 3.48
C LEU A 30 2.50 -2.53 2.17
N ARG A 31 1.43 -3.32 2.23
CA ARG A 31 0.82 -3.88 1.04
C ARG A 31 0.20 -2.81 0.15
N LEU A 32 -0.50 -1.86 0.74
CA LEU A 32 -1.12 -0.77 -0.02
C LEU A 32 -0.05 0.07 -0.73
N ALA A 33 1.10 0.29 -0.11
CA ALA A 33 2.20 1.03 -0.74
C ALA A 33 2.90 0.22 -1.84
N TRP A 34 3.28 -1.01 -1.53
CA TRP A 34 4.17 -1.79 -2.39
C TRP A 34 3.44 -2.60 -3.47
N LYS A 35 2.27 -3.16 -3.13
CA LYS A 35 1.49 -3.98 -4.05
C LYS A 35 0.44 -3.18 -4.82
N GLN A 36 0.01 -2.05 -4.29
CA GLN A 36 -1.06 -1.24 -4.87
C GLN A 36 -0.64 0.18 -5.23
N GLY A 37 0.55 0.61 -4.82
CA GLY A 37 1.09 1.91 -5.19
C GLY A 37 0.39 3.11 -4.58
N LEU A 38 -0.31 2.96 -3.45
CA LEU A 38 -1.00 4.06 -2.80
C LEU A 38 -0.03 4.97 -2.04
N THR A 39 -0.38 6.26 -1.96
CA THR A 39 0.29 7.21 -1.09
C THR A 39 -0.26 7.10 0.33
N ARG A 40 0.46 7.64 1.32
CA ARG A 40 -0.04 7.65 2.70
C ARG A 40 -1.29 8.51 2.86
N GLU A 41 -1.41 9.57 2.07
CA GLU A 41 -2.59 10.44 2.06
C GLU A 41 -3.83 9.66 1.57
N GLU A 42 -3.64 8.84 0.55
CA GLU A 42 -4.70 7.97 0.04
C GLU A 42 -5.07 6.90 1.07
N MET A 43 -4.08 6.32 1.74
CA MET A 43 -4.31 5.33 2.80
C MET A 43 -5.13 5.91 3.95
N GLN A 44 -4.84 7.15 4.32
CA GLN A 44 -5.55 7.82 5.42
C GLN A 44 -7.05 7.95 5.13
N ARG A 45 -7.40 8.21 3.87
CA ARG A 45 -8.77 8.45 3.44
C ARG A 45 -9.51 7.20 2.99
N LEU A 46 -8.79 6.11 2.78
CA LEU A 46 -9.35 4.89 2.20
C LEU A 46 -10.42 4.29 3.11
N THR A 47 -11.57 4.00 2.52
CA THR A 47 -12.69 3.36 3.23
C THR A 47 -12.97 1.99 2.62
N TRP A 48 -13.69 1.15 3.37
CA TRP A 48 -14.09 -0.16 2.87
C TRP A 48 -15.02 -0.06 1.64
N ALA A 49 -15.79 1.02 1.53
CA ALA A 49 -16.62 1.27 0.35
C ALA A 49 -15.79 1.46 -0.92
N ASP A 50 -14.52 1.86 -0.79
CA ASP A 50 -13.62 2.05 -1.93
C ASP A 50 -13.03 0.72 -2.42
N ILE A 51 -13.13 -0.35 -1.64
CA ILE A 51 -12.60 -1.66 -2.00
C ILE A 51 -13.69 -2.44 -2.71
N ALA A 52 -13.55 -2.59 -4.02
CA ALA A 52 -14.57 -3.20 -4.87
C ALA A 52 -13.91 -4.18 -5.85
N PRO A 53 -13.53 -5.40 -5.38
CA PRO A 53 -12.85 -6.38 -6.25
C PRO A 53 -13.65 -6.70 -7.53
N ASP A 54 -14.98 -6.78 -7.43
CA ASP A 54 -15.84 -7.09 -8.56
C ASP A 54 -16.04 -5.91 -9.52
N GLU A 55 -15.60 -4.72 -9.14
CA GLU A 55 -15.75 -3.50 -9.93
C GLU A 55 -14.40 -2.89 -10.30
N GLY A 56 -13.36 -3.69 -10.43
CA GLY A 56 -12.06 -3.26 -10.92
C GLY A 56 -10.99 -3.05 -9.87
N GLY A 57 -11.33 -3.08 -8.56
CA GLY A 57 -10.34 -3.02 -7.50
C GLY A 57 -10.54 -1.89 -6.51
N ILE A 58 -9.52 -1.05 -6.29
CA ILE A 58 -9.58 0.05 -5.33
C ILE A 58 -9.97 1.32 -6.08
N HIS A 59 -11.08 1.93 -5.69
CA HIS A 59 -11.56 3.18 -6.28
C HIS A 59 -11.01 4.37 -5.50
N LEU A 60 -10.12 5.12 -6.13
CA LEU A 60 -9.57 6.36 -5.60
C LEU A 60 -10.21 7.55 -6.33
N PRO A 61 -10.12 8.78 -5.77
CA PRO A 61 -10.77 9.93 -6.41
C PRO A 61 -10.32 10.18 -7.86
N ASP A 62 -9.08 9.87 -8.19
CA ASP A 62 -8.49 10.15 -9.51
C ASP A 62 -8.27 8.91 -10.38
N ARG A 63 -8.51 7.71 -9.85
CA ARG A 63 -8.23 6.48 -10.59
C ARG A 63 -8.80 5.24 -9.91
N THR A 64 -8.81 4.13 -10.64
CA THR A 64 -9.08 2.80 -10.09
C THR A 64 -7.83 1.96 -10.22
N VAL A 65 -7.40 1.33 -9.13
CA VAL A 65 -6.21 0.49 -9.09
C VAL A 65 -6.64 -0.98 -9.03
N PRO A 66 -6.18 -1.82 -9.96
CA PRO A 66 -6.49 -3.25 -9.90
C PRO A 66 -5.99 -3.85 -8.59
N LEU A 67 -6.83 -4.65 -7.97
CA LEU A 67 -6.54 -5.23 -6.65
C LEU A 67 -5.78 -6.55 -6.84
N GLU A 68 -4.58 -6.61 -6.28
CA GLU A 68 -3.74 -7.80 -6.31
C GLU A 68 -4.38 -8.87 -5.42
N GLU A 69 -4.35 -10.13 -5.88
CA GLU A 69 -5.09 -11.23 -5.27
C GLU A 69 -4.75 -11.44 -3.80
N GLU A 70 -3.47 -11.47 -3.47
CA GLU A 70 -3.02 -11.67 -2.09
C GLU A 70 -3.41 -10.50 -1.20
N THR A 71 -3.32 -9.29 -1.71
CA THR A 71 -3.76 -8.09 -1.00
C THR A 71 -5.28 -8.13 -0.75
N ALA A 72 -6.06 -8.58 -1.74
CA ALA A 72 -7.50 -8.74 -1.58
C ALA A 72 -7.81 -9.72 -0.43
N SER A 73 -7.09 -10.85 -0.37
CA SER A 73 -7.23 -11.83 0.70
C SER A 73 -6.92 -11.23 2.07
N CYS A 74 -5.84 -10.46 2.16
CA CYS A 74 -5.45 -9.78 3.42
C CYS A 74 -6.48 -8.75 3.84
N LEU A 75 -7.02 -8.00 2.90
CA LEU A 75 -8.05 -7.00 3.18
C LEU A 75 -9.35 -7.66 3.66
N LEU A 76 -9.72 -8.78 3.07
CA LEU A 76 -10.89 -9.53 3.51
C LEU A 76 -10.73 -10.01 4.97
N ASP A 77 -9.57 -10.56 5.30
CA ASP A 77 -9.27 -10.99 6.66
C ASP A 77 -9.32 -9.79 7.64
N ARG A 78 -8.77 -8.65 7.21
CA ARG A 78 -8.76 -7.44 8.03
C ARG A 78 -10.19 -6.90 8.24
N TYR A 79 -11.00 -6.91 7.21
CA TYR A 79 -12.40 -6.49 7.28
C TYR A 79 -13.16 -7.34 8.31
N ALA A 80 -12.98 -8.65 8.25
CA ALA A 80 -13.60 -9.57 9.22
C ALA A 80 -13.13 -9.30 10.66
N PHE A 81 -11.83 -9.05 10.83
CA PHE A 81 -11.24 -8.73 12.15
C PHE A 81 -11.83 -7.45 12.73
N LEU A 82 -12.03 -6.42 11.90
CA LEU A 82 -12.55 -5.12 12.35
C LEU A 82 -14.06 -5.13 12.62
N ASP A 83 -14.77 -6.09 12.06
CA ASP A 83 -16.20 -6.36 12.36
C ASP A 83 -17.09 -5.12 12.29
N GLY A 84 -16.91 -4.29 11.27
CA GLY A 84 -17.77 -3.12 11.02
C GLY A 84 -17.60 -1.95 11.99
N VAL A 85 -16.58 -1.98 12.85
CA VAL A 85 -16.35 -0.94 13.86
C VAL A 85 -15.98 0.40 13.24
N THR A 86 -15.36 0.40 12.08
CA THR A 86 -14.86 1.61 11.43
C THR A 86 -15.07 1.54 9.92
N PRO A 87 -15.40 2.68 9.27
CA PRO A 87 -15.44 2.71 7.80
C PRO A 87 -14.05 2.72 7.16
N TYR A 88 -12.99 3.03 7.92
CA TYR A 88 -11.64 3.19 7.39
C TYR A 88 -10.89 1.87 7.32
N VAL A 89 -10.08 1.71 6.28
CA VAL A 89 -9.25 0.52 6.06
C VAL A 89 -8.00 0.57 6.93
N VAL A 90 -7.34 1.73 7.01
CA VAL A 90 -6.08 1.89 7.73
C VAL A 90 -6.35 2.50 9.10
N VAL A 91 -6.39 1.63 10.10
CA VAL A 91 -6.66 1.99 11.49
C VAL A 91 -5.69 1.25 12.40
N SER A 92 -5.48 1.78 13.61
CA SER A 92 -4.63 1.11 14.59
C SER A 92 -5.27 -0.22 15.04
N ASP A 93 -4.43 -1.17 15.45
CA ASP A 93 -4.91 -2.48 15.91
C ASP A 93 -5.73 -2.38 17.19
N ARG A 94 -5.46 -1.38 18.03
CA ARG A 94 -6.14 -1.20 19.31
C ARG A 94 -7.37 -0.31 19.24
N ARG A 95 -7.20 0.91 18.69
CA ARG A 95 -8.24 1.95 18.76
C ARG A 95 -9.23 1.90 17.62
N ARG A 96 -8.83 1.29 16.49
CA ARG A 96 -9.67 1.15 15.29
C ARG A 96 -10.22 2.49 14.79
N GLN A 97 -9.43 3.57 14.99
CA GLN A 97 -9.74 4.91 14.51
C GLN A 97 -8.92 5.24 13.28
N GLN A 98 -9.40 6.19 12.47
CA GLN A 98 -8.63 6.69 11.33
C GLN A 98 -7.23 7.11 11.78
N MET A 99 -6.22 6.62 11.08
CA MET A 99 -4.83 6.85 11.47
C MET A 99 -4.30 8.12 10.80
N PRO A 100 -3.67 9.04 11.57
CA PRO A 100 -3.00 10.21 10.97
C PRO A 100 -1.84 9.79 10.07
N ARG A 101 -1.49 10.63 9.08
CA ARG A 101 -0.41 10.36 8.14
C ARG A 101 0.91 10.04 8.83
N GLU A 102 1.21 10.77 9.88
CA GLU A 102 2.44 10.59 10.66
C GLU A 102 2.50 9.21 11.32
N SER A 103 1.38 8.74 11.80
CA SER A 103 1.26 7.40 12.40
C SER A 103 1.42 6.31 11.36
N ILE A 104 0.88 6.52 10.15
CA ILE A 104 1.05 5.59 9.02
C ILE A 104 2.53 5.44 8.70
N SER A 105 3.25 6.55 8.54
CA SER A 105 4.70 6.55 8.26
C SER A 105 5.49 5.89 9.39
N ARG A 106 5.12 6.16 10.64
CA ARG A 106 5.81 5.60 11.81
C ARG A 106 5.63 4.09 11.89
N LEU A 107 4.42 3.57 11.70
CA LEU A 107 4.18 2.13 11.73
C LEU A 107 4.93 1.41 10.61
N ALA A 108 4.93 1.98 9.40
CA ALA A 108 5.69 1.45 8.30
C ALA A 108 7.20 1.42 8.63
N ARG A 109 7.72 2.51 9.18
CA ARG A 109 9.13 2.61 9.56
C ARG A 109 9.51 1.56 10.61
N GLN A 110 8.68 1.41 11.62
CA GLN A 110 8.93 0.43 12.68
C GLN A 110 8.97 -1.01 12.13
N ALA A 111 8.03 -1.34 11.26
CA ALA A 111 7.97 -2.68 10.66
C ALA A 111 9.19 -2.96 9.77
N LEU A 112 9.58 -1.98 8.93
CA LEU A 112 10.75 -2.09 8.06
C LEU A 112 12.03 -2.24 8.90
N ASP A 113 12.15 -1.46 9.96
CA ASP A 113 13.32 -1.53 10.85
C ASP A 113 13.42 -2.90 11.54
N ARG A 114 12.30 -3.43 12.05
CA ARG A 114 12.30 -4.76 12.66
C ARG A 114 12.71 -5.86 11.68
N ALA A 115 12.40 -5.68 10.41
CA ALA A 115 12.75 -6.63 9.36
C ALA A 115 14.18 -6.44 8.83
N GLY A 116 14.92 -5.43 9.31
CA GLY A 116 16.26 -5.13 8.83
C GLY A 116 16.28 -4.48 7.47
N ILE A 117 15.16 -3.90 7.01
CA ILE A 117 15.06 -3.22 5.72
C ILE A 117 15.30 -1.73 5.97
N ALA A 118 16.56 -1.34 5.94
CA ALA A 118 16.96 0.03 6.23
C ALA A 118 16.75 0.93 5.02
N SER A 119 16.55 2.22 5.29
CA SER A 119 16.55 3.29 4.28
C SER A 119 15.46 3.19 3.22
N ILE A 120 14.38 2.45 3.48
CA ILE A 120 13.23 2.35 2.58
C ILE A 120 12.05 3.10 3.22
N SER A 121 11.44 4.02 2.46
CA SER A 121 10.26 4.76 2.88
C SER A 121 9.01 4.23 2.16
N LEU A 122 7.82 4.69 2.58
CA LEU A 122 6.59 4.39 1.85
C LEU A 122 6.65 4.90 0.41
N MET A 123 7.25 6.07 0.19
CA MET A 123 7.40 6.60 -1.16
C MET A 123 8.30 5.71 -2.02
N ASP A 124 9.36 5.13 -1.44
CA ASP A 124 10.21 4.18 -2.14
C ASP A 124 9.42 2.93 -2.54
N LEU A 125 8.54 2.44 -1.67
CA LEU A 125 7.69 1.29 -1.97
C LEU A 125 6.72 1.59 -3.13
N ARG A 126 6.12 2.78 -3.14
CA ARG A 126 5.27 3.22 -4.24
C ARG A 126 6.08 3.32 -5.54
N HIS A 127 7.28 3.89 -5.50
CA HIS A 127 8.15 3.96 -6.69
C HIS A 127 8.49 2.57 -7.21
N ASP A 128 8.77 1.63 -6.30
CA ASP A 128 9.05 0.25 -6.70
C ASP A 128 7.84 -0.41 -7.37
N PHE A 129 6.63 -0.15 -6.87
CA PHE A 129 5.40 -0.59 -7.53
C PHE A 129 5.36 -0.07 -8.97
N ILE A 130 5.62 1.21 -9.18
CA ILE A 130 5.58 1.83 -10.50
C ILE A 130 6.62 1.18 -11.43
N ILE A 131 7.85 0.99 -10.94
CA ILE A 131 8.93 0.38 -11.72
C ILE A 131 8.54 -1.04 -12.15
N ARG A 132 8.00 -1.85 -11.23
CA ARG A 132 7.58 -3.23 -11.55
C ARG A 132 6.42 -3.25 -12.53
N GLN A 133 5.49 -2.31 -12.43
CA GLN A 133 4.40 -2.21 -13.39
C GLN A 133 4.91 -1.85 -14.79
N LEU A 134 5.93 -0.99 -14.89
CA LEU A 134 6.54 -0.63 -16.18
C LEU A 134 7.26 -1.81 -16.84
N GLU A 135 7.69 -2.79 -16.08
CA GLU A 135 8.28 -4.02 -16.61
C GLU A 135 7.25 -4.90 -17.31
N ALA A 136 5.98 -4.79 -16.93
CA ALA A 136 4.90 -5.65 -17.40
C ALA A 136 3.89 -4.92 -18.31
N HIS A 137 3.84 -3.59 -18.27
CA HIS A 137 2.82 -2.80 -18.96
C HIS A 137 3.43 -1.56 -19.57
N ASP A 138 2.68 -0.92 -20.51
CA ASP A 138 3.13 0.31 -21.12
C ASP A 138 2.92 1.53 -20.21
N TRP A 139 3.56 2.63 -20.57
CA TRP A 139 3.53 3.86 -19.77
C TRP A 139 2.11 4.42 -19.58
N PRO A 140 1.24 4.50 -20.62
CA PRO A 140 -0.12 5.02 -20.38
C PRO A 140 -0.92 4.23 -19.37
N TYR A 141 -0.80 2.90 -19.39
CA TYR A 141 -1.47 2.05 -18.40
C TYR A 141 -0.94 2.32 -16.99
N VAL A 142 0.39 2.37 -16.83
CA VAL A 142 1.02 2.58 -15.52
C VAL A 142 0.69 3.97 -14.98
N ALA A 143 0.71 5.00 -15.83
CA ALA A 143 0.31 6.34 -15.43
C ALA A 143 -1.12 6.36 -14.89
N ARG A 144 -2.02 5.65 -15.57
CA ARG A 144 -3.43 5.60 -15.20
C ARG A 144 -3.65 4.95 -13.84
N ILE A 145 -2.98 3.82 -13.56
CA ILE A 145 -3.18 3.11 -12.29
C ILE A 145 -2.38 3.71 -11.13
N SER A 146 -1.32 4.46 -11.40
CA SER A 146 -0.46 5.05 -10.36
C SER A 146 -0.84 6.48 -10.00
N GLY A 147 -1.63 7.14 -10.84
CA GLY A 147 -1.99 8.54 -10.63
C GLY A 147 -0.91 9.53 -11.00
N ILE A 148 0.15 9.08 -11.70
CA ILE A 148 1.19 9.98 -12.19
C ILE A 148 0.64 10.74 -13.40
N ALA A 149 0.80 12.06 -13.38
CA ALA A 149 0.38 12.88 -14.51
C ALA A 149 1.24 12.58 -15.74
N VAL A 150 0.58 12.43 -16.89
CA VAL A 150 1.24 12.29 -18.19
C VAL A 150 1.21 13.65 -18.85
N HIS A 151 2.40 14.17 -19.14
CA HIS A 151 2.55 15.44 -19.85
C HIS A 151 3.01 15.18 -21.27
#